data_54b39182159f42aceb4328616b8b4409
#
_entry.id   54b39182159f42aceb4328616b8b4409
#
_cell.length_a   1.000
_cell.length_b   1.000
_cell.length_c   1.000
_cell.angle_alpha   90.00
_cell.angle_beta   90.00
_cell.angle_gamma   90.00
#
_symmetry.space_group_name_H-M   'P 1'
#
loop_
_entity.id
_entity.type
_entity.pdbx_description
1 polymer ?
#
loop_
_entity_poly.entity_id
_entity_poly.type
_entity_poly.pdbx_seq_one_letter_code
_entity_poly.pdbx_strand_id
1 'polypeptide(L)'
;MALAALIAAYHESGEPGALRATLPLAGRTLVERQARLAASAGANPIVIIVERVPPALGTALERLRRDRLPLVVARTAEEAAEAIDPFDRLLLIADGAVADTDQLRSLASVQGEAVLTVPDSGYGEIYERIDGSTRWAGLATVNGALLRDTAGMLRDWDLQSTLLRRALQTGARHIAAEGPVAILDRQSDLAELERRILAGATPAGAGWAGRVLAPLERATTALTMSSPAGPQLIGLASALLTGLAAAAFLYGWLWTGLFKLLLATPLEGAALRLAKLRMQDDVRHSWWAYLLPLFSGAALVALGYALAATQGWGMILLAFVALAFLIALRVESEGRSIRFSILLAERRGMAWLMLPFGLFGLWHAGLAFLTAYSAGSFFWAQREAHSAPAAAQD
;
A
#
# COMPACT_ATOMS: atom_id res chain seq x y z
N MET A 1 9.03 -5.89 25.63
CA MET A 1 10.09 -6.08 24.66
C MET A 1 9.75 -5.19 23.48
N ALA A 2 10.58 -4.21 23.16
CA ALA A 2 10.40 -3.39 21.98
C ALA A 2 10.82 -4.18 20.72
N LEU A 3 10.53 -3.65 19.56
CA LEU A 3 10.96 -4.20 18.28
C LEU A 3 12.02 -3.27 17.69
N ALA A 4 13.20 -3.80 17.41
CA ALA A 4 14.21 -3.14 16.60
C ALA A 4 14.26 -3.77 15.21
N ALA A 5 14.88 -3.10 14.24
CA ALA A 5 15.12 -3.67 12.93
C ALA A 5 16.59 -3.52 12.52
N LEU A 6 17.11 -4.54 11.84
CA LEU A 6 18.41 -4.54 11.19
C LEU A 6 18.23 -4.77 9.69
N ILE A 7 18.67 -3.82 8.88
CA ILE A 7 18.59 -3.86 7.43
C ILE A 7 20.02 -3.92 6.89
N ALA A 8 20.34 -4.94 6.11
CA ALA A 8 21.60 -5.03 5.41
C ALA A 8 21.57 -4.18 4.14
N ALA A 9 22.63 -3.40 3.89
CA ALA A 9 22.74 -2.51 2.74
C ALA A 9 24.22 -2.40 2.26
N TYR A 10 24.86 -3.55 2.06
CA TYR A 10 26.27 -3.60 1.71
C TYR A 10 26.60 -4.51 0.53
N HIS A 11 25.69 -5.39 0.11
CA HIS A 11 25.94 -6.24 -1.06
C HIS A 11 25.86 -5.43 -2.36
N GLU A 12 26.78 -5.72 -3.26
CA GLU A 12 26.72 -5.19 -4.62
C GLU A 12 25.57 -5.83 -5.40
N SER A 13 24.95 -5.04 -6.26
CA SER A 13 24.00 -5.56 -7.25
C SER A 13 24.79 -6.21 -8.42
N GLY A 14 24.10 -6.90 -9.32
CA GLY A 14 24.72 -7.40 -10.55
C GLY A 14 25.28 -6.30 -11.47
N GLU A 15 25.13 -5.01 -11.10
CA GLU A 15 25.73 -3.87 -11.80
C GLU A 15 26.93 -3.33 -11.02
N PRO A 16 28.09 -3.13 -11.68
CA PRO A 16 29.30 -2.67 -10.99
C PRO A 16 29.11 -1.35 -10.25
N GLY A 17 29.46 -1.35 -8.98
CA GLY A 17 29.42 -0.14 -8.14
C GLY A 17 28.05 0.25 -7.59
N ALA A 18 26.96 -0.44 -7.94
CA ALA A 18 25.64 -0.24 -7.38
C ALA A 18 25.38 -1.22 -6.23
N LEU A 19 24.71 -0.76 -5.16
CA LEU A 19 24.27 -1.63 -4.05
C LEU A 19 22.85 -2.15 -4.32
N ARG A 20 22.56 -3.40 -3.91
CA ARG A 20 21.19 -3.94 -3.95
C ARG A 20 20.19 -3.03 -3.25
N ALA A 21 20.56 -2.51 -2.09
CA ALA A 21 19.79 -1.56 -1.31
C ALA A 21 19.36 -0.30 -2.08
N THR A 22 20.08 0.07 -3.14
CA THR A 22 19.80 1.25 -3.97
C THR A 22 18.99 0.96 -5.23
N LEU A 23 18.69 -0.30 -5.53
CA LEU A 23 17.83 -0.66 -6.67
C LEU A 23 16.48 0.03 -6.59
N PRO A 24 16.00 0.66 -7.69
CA PRO A 24 14.75 1.42 -7.69
C PRO A 24 13.53 0.51 -7.81
N LEU A 25 12.65 0.51 -6.81
CA LEU A 25 11.35 -0.16 -6.85
C LEU A 25 10.24 0.87 -6.69
N ALA A 26 9.34 0.98 -7.66
CA ALA A 26 8.24 1.96 -7.68
C ALA A 26 8.71 3.41 -7.47
N GLY A 27 9.88 3.77 -8.03
CA GLY A 27 10.47 5.11 -7.94
C GLY A 27 11.09 5.45 -6.57
N ARG A 28 11.33 4.45 -5.72
CA ARG A 28 12.05 4.54 -4.46
C ARG A 28 13.10 3.43 -4.37
N THR A 29 14.12 3.62 -3.54
CA THR A 29 15.13 2.57 -3.34
C THR A 29 14.60 1.44 -2.45
N LEU A 30 15.18 0.24 -2.60
CA LEU A 30 14.79 -0.91 -1.77
C LEU A 30 14.96 -0.62 -0.28
N VAL A 31 16.06 0.02 0.12
CA VAL A 31 16.30 0.36 1.53
C VAL A 31 15.22 1.32 2.07
N GLU A 32 14.70 2.25 1.24
CA GLU A 32 13.58 3.12 1.66
C GLU A 32 12.31 2.30 1.91
N ARG A 33 12.04 1.30 1.08
CA ARG A 33 10.89 0.40 1.25
C ARG A 33 11.06 -0.46 2.50
N GLN A 34 12.23 -1.06 2.70
CA GLN A 34 12.55 -1.91 3.84
C GLN A 34 12.45 -1.15 5.17
N ALA A 35 13.00 0.07 5.23
CA ALA A 35 12.93 0.92 6.41
C ALA A 35 11.47 1.31 6.76
N ARG A 36 10.64 1.61 5.76
CA ARG A 36 9.21 1.88 5.98
C ARG A 36 8.43 0.63 6.37
N LEU A 37 8.78 -0.52 5.81
CA LEU A 37 8.21 -1.80 6.22
C LEU A 37 8.50 -2.07 7.70
N ALA A 38 9.75 -1.88 8.15
CA ALA A 38 10.13 -2.01 9.55
C ALA A 38 9.40 -1.00 10.44
N ALA A 39 9.31 0.27 10.01
CA ALA A 39 8.57 1.31 10.73
C ALA A 39 7.09 0.97 10.88
N SER A 40 6.46 0.39 9.85
CA SER A 40 5.05 -0.03 9.89
C SER A 40 4.76 -1.13 10.92
N ALA A 41 5.79 -1.88 11.31
CA ALA A 41 5.75 -2.85 12.40
C ALA A 41 6.04 -2.24 13.77
N GLY A 42 6.34 -0.95 13.84
CA GLY A 42 6.71 -0.27 15.07
C GLY A 42 8.18 -0.44 15.47
N ALA A 43 9.06 -0.83 14.54
CA ALA A 43 10.47 -0.98 14.84
C ALA A 43 11.15 0.36 15.22
N ASN A 44 11.84 0.38 16.36
CA ASN A 44 12.60 1.49 16.89
C ASN A 44 13.72 0.95 17.83
N PRO A 45 15.01 1.10 17.50
CA PRO A 45 15.56 1.75 16.30
C PRO A 45 15.44 0.90 15.02
N ILE A 46 15.64 1.56 13.86
CA ILE A 46 15.87 0.93 12.56
C ILE A 46 17.34 1.13 12.21
N VAL A 47 18.12 0.07 12.35
CA VAL A 47 19.55 0.09 12.09
C VAL A 47 19.82 -0.35 10.65
N ILE A 48 20.52 0.49 9.88
CA ILE A 48 20.94 0.17 8.53
C ILE A 48 22.45 -0.04 8.57
N ILE A 49 22.90 -1.27 8.32
CA ILE A 49 24.32 -1.59 8.27
C ILE A 49 24.86 -1.41 6.86
N VAL A 50 25.95 -0.64 6.72
CA VAL A 50 26.54 -0.23 5.46
C VAL A 50 28.06 -0.30 5.53
N GLU A 51 28.72 -0.77 4.48
CA GLU A 51 30.17 -0.66 4.34
C GLU A 51 30.56 0.69 3.72
N ARG A 52 29.78 1.14 2.73
CA ARG A 52 29.98 2.40 2.02
C ARG A 52 28.63 3.11 1.79
N VAL A 53 28.68 4.43 1.67
CA VAL A 53 27.47 5.23 1.41
C VAL A 53 27.62 5.93 0.04
N PRO A 54 27.27 5.27 -1.06
CA PRO A 54 27.25 5.92 -2.36
C PRO A 54 26.15 7.00 -2.41
N PRO A 55 26.23 7.96 -3.35
CA PRO A 55 25.29 9.11 -3.42
C PRO A 55 23.82 8.70 -3.43
N ALA A 56 23.48 7.61 -4.12
CA ALA A 56 22.10 7.10 -4.17
C ALA A 56 21.60 6.66 -2.80
N LEU A 57 22.43 5.95 -2.02
CA LEU A 57 22.11 5.53 -0.66
C LEU A 57 22.03 6.74 0.28
N GLY A 58 22.97 7.68 0.17
CA GLY A 58 22.93 8.93 0.95
C GLY A 58 21.63 9.70 0.74
N THR A 59 21.20 9.85 -0.52
CA THR A 59 19.92 10.49 -0.86
C THR A 59 18.72 9.74 -0.28
N ALA A 60 18.74 8.41 -0.26
CA ALA A 60 17.69 7.60 0.33
C ALA A 60 17.61 7.79 1.85
N LEU A 61 18.75 7.76 2.54
CA LEU A 61 18.84 7.99 3.98
C LEU A 61 18.35 9.39 4.39
N GLU A 62 18.69 10.42 3.61
CA GLU A 62 18.18 11.78 3.83
C GLU A 62 16.66 11.89 3.66
N ARG A 63 16.08 11.17 2.68
CA ARG A 63 14.62 11.11 2.53
C ARG A 63 13.95 10.43 3.73
N LEU A 64 14.50 9.31 4.21
CA LEU A 64 13.99 8.60 5.37
C LEU A 64 14.08 9.42 6.66
N ARG A 65 15.18 10.17 6.85
CA ARG A 65 15.33 11.11 7.97
C ARG A 65 14.30 12.25 7.90
N ARG A 66 14.04 12.76 6.72
CA ARG A 66 13.01 13.80 6.50
C ARG A 66 11.61 13.29 6.82
N ASP A 67 11.36 12.00 6.58
CA ASP A 67 10.13 11.30 6.96
C ASP A 67 10.11 10.95 8.48
N ARG A 68 11.12 11.37 9.24
CA ARG A 68 11.26 11.19 10.72
C ARG A 68 11.28 9.73 11.18
N LEU A 69 11.80 8.83 10.36
CA LEU A 69 12.01 7.45 10.80
C LEU A 69 13.17 7.39 11.83
N PRO A 70 13.09 6.51 12.84
CA PRO A 70 14.12 6.35 13.88
C PRO A 70 15.34 5.57 13.34
N LEU A 71 16.10 6.20 12.44
CA LEU A 71 17.21 5.58 11.71
C LEU A 71 18.53 5.72 12.46
N VAL A 72 19.26 4.61 12.53
CA VAL A 72 20.66 4.55 12.93
C VAL A 72 21.44 3.93 11.77
N VAL A 73 22.56 4.53 11.39
CA VAL A 73 23.45 3.98 10.36
C VAL A 73 24.68 3.43 11.07
N ALA A 74 24.91 2.13 10.95
CA ALA A 74 26.06 1.41 11.50
C ALA A 74 27.02 1.01 10.37
N ARG A 75 28.31 1.07 10.65
CA ARG A 75 29.35 0.65 9.71
C ARG A 75 29.96 -0.71 10.02
N THR A 76 29.79 -1.15 11.26
CA THR A 76 30.27 -2.45 11.73
C THR A 76 29.16 -3.21 12.44
N ALA A 77 29.38 -4.49 12.63
CA ALA A 77 28.43 -5.34 13.36
C ALA A 77 28.34 -4.93 14.84
N GLU A 78 29.45 -4.47 15.41
CA GLU A 78 29.53 -3.99 16.79
C GLU A 78 28.70 -2.70 16.96
N GLU A 79 28.85 -1.72 16.07
CA GLU A 79 28.02 -0.50 16.08
C GLU A 79 26.52 -0.84 15.96
N ALA A 80 26.16 -1.81 15.12
CA ALA A 80 24.79 -2.26 15.00
C ALA A 80 24.28 -2.91 16.29
N ALA A 81 25.11 -3.73 16.95
CA ALA A 81 24.78 -4.39 18.19
C ALA A 81 24.71 -3.42 19.40
N GLU A 82 25.49 -2.34 19.39
CA GLU A 82 25.40 -1.28 20.41
C GLU A 82 24.11 -0.46 20.29
N ALA A 83 23.60 -0.29 19.07
CA ALA A 83 22.38 0.48 18.81
C ALA A 83 21.09 -0.27 19.19
N ILE A 84 21.14 -1.57 19.49
CA ILE A 84 19.98 -2.43 19.73
C ILE A 84 20.07 -3.03 21.13
N ASP A 85 18.97 -2.91 21.90
CA ASP A 85 18.90 -3.52 23.23
C ASP A 85 18.88 -5.07 23.09
N PRO A 86 19.74 -5.79 23.85
CA PRO A 86 19.79 -7.26 23.79
C PRO A 86 18.48 -7.95 24.19
N PHE A 87 17.63 -7.28 24.95
CA PHE A 87 16.31 -7.80 25.34
C PHE A 87 15.21 -7.51 24.35
N ASP A 88 15.47 -6.73 23.31
CA ASP A 88 14.50 -6.43 22.27
C ASP A 88 14.43 -7.54 21.22
N ARG A 89 13.26 -7.64 20.59
CA ARG A 89 13.11 -8.45 19.37
C ARG A 89 13.74 -7.69 18.21
N LEU A 90 14.49 -8.39 17.40
CA LEU A 90 15.15 -7.88 16.23
C LEU A 90 14.50 -8.43 14.97
N LEU A 91 13.97 -7.54 14.13
CA LEU A 91 13.56 -7.86 12.76
C LEU A 91 14.78 -7.76 11.85
N LEU A 92 15.26 -8.88 11.34
CA LEU A 92 16.31 -8.96 10.34
C LEU A 92 15.69 -8.90 8.94
N ILE A 93 16.15 -7.95 8.12
CA ILE A 93 15.73 -7.78 6.74
C ILE A 93 16.95 -7.91 5.84
N ALA A 94 16.92 -8.90 4.95
CA ALA A 94 18.01 -9.19 4.03
C ALA A 94 18.22 -8.08 3.00
N ASP A 95 19.48 -7.92 2.57
CA ASP A 95 19.79 -7.01 1.48
C ASP A 95 19.08 -7.44 0.19
N GLY A 96 18.41 -6.50 -0.46
CA GLY A 96 17.61 -6.78 -1.65
C GLY A 96 16.24 -7.43 -1.37
N ALA A 97 15.88 -7.74 -0.14
CA ALA A 97 14.61 -8.39 0.19
C ALA A 97 13.41 -7.46 -0.07
N VAL A 98 12.40 -8.01 -0.73
CA VAL A 98 11.10 -7.38 -0.95
C VAL A 98 10.01 -8.26 -0.35
N ALA A 99 9.32 -7.71 0.62
CA ALA A 99 8.20 -8.33 1.30
C ALA A 99 7.09 -7.29 1.51
N ASP A 100 5.93 -7.74 1.95
CA ASP A 100 4.82 -6.86 2.29
C ASP A 100 4.47 -6.89 3.79
N THR A 101 3.49 -6.08 4.17
CA THR A 101 3.07 -5.93 5.56
C THR A 101 2.41 -7.21 6.11
N ASP A 102 1.79 -8.03 5.26
CA ASP A 102 1.09 -9.23 5.70
C ASP A 102 2.09 -10.32 6.07
N GLN A 103 3.17 -10.46 5.29
CA GLN A 103 4.30 -11.34 5.62
C GLN A 103 4.99 -10.93 6.92
N LEU A 104 5.18 -9.61 7.10
CA LEU A 104 5.75 -9.10 8.34
C LEU A 104 4.85 -9.36 9.55
N ARG A 105 3.53 -9.18 9.41
CA ARG A 105 2.58 -9.51 10.48
C ARG A 105 2.57 -11.01 10.81
N SER A 106 2.60 -11.85 9.78
CA SER A 106 2.69 -13.30 9.96
C SER A 106 3.92 -13.67 10.78
N LEU A 107 5.08 -13.10 10.43
CA LEU A 107 6.33 -13.30 11.16
C LEU A 107 6.28 -12.73 12.59
N ALA A 108 5.71 -11.52 12.75
CA ALA A 108 5.60 -10.85 14.04
C ALA A 108 4.61 -11.52 15.01
N SER A 109 3.62 -12.24 14.51
CA SER A 109 2.65 -12.96 15.33
C SER A 109 3.23 -14.16 16.07
N VAL A 110 4.38 -14.66 15.62
CA VAL A 110 5.05 -15.81 16.23
C VAL A 110 5.85 -15.36 17.45
N GLN A 111 5.64 -16.03 18.57
CA GLN A 111 6.47 -15.82 19.76
C GLN A 111 7.83 -16.52 19.61
N GLY A 112 8.91 -15.80 19.91
CA GLY A 112 10.28 -16.29 19.80
C GLY A 112 10.90 -16.02 18.42
N GLU A 113 11.96 -16.78 18.11
CA GLU A 113 12.69 -16.66 16.86
C GLU A 113 11.94 -17.34 15.71
N ALA A 114 11.87 -16.68 14.57
CA ALA A 114 11.18 -17.20 13.39
C ALA A 114 11.86 -16.71 12.10
N VAL A 115 11.80 -17.55 11.07
CA VAL A 115 12.41 -17.30 9.77
C VAL A 115 11.35 -17.48 8.69
N LEU A 116 11.19 -16.47 7.81
CA LEU A 116 10.29 -16.57 6.67
C LEU A 116 10.94 -17.45 5.60
N THR A 117 10.22 -18.44 5.08
CA THR A 117 10.76 -19.42 4.16
C THR A 117 9.96 -19.52 2.88
N VAL A 118 10.63 -19.94 1.82
CA VAL A 118 10.03 -20.31 0.53
C VAL A 118 10.50 -21.71 0.15
N PRO A 119 9.74 -22.46 -0.67
CA PRO A 119 10.18 -23.76 -1.18
C PRO A 119 11.48 -23.64 -1.99
N ASP A 120 12.37 -24.63 -1.93
CA ASP A 120 13.60 -24.64 -2.74
C ASP A 120 13.34 -24.69 -4.25
N SER A 121 12.19 -25.25 -4.66
CA SER A 121 11.77 -25.33 -6.05
C SER A 121 11.26 -23.97 -6.57
N GLY A 122 11.90 -23.43 -7.59
CA GLY A 122 11.47 -22.22 -8.30
C GLY A 122 12.12 -20.92 -7.85
N TYR A 123 13.00 -20.95 -6.86
CA TYR A 123 13.79 -19.81 -6.41
C TYR A 123 15.28 -20.00 -6.74
N GLY A 124 15.93 -18.94 -7.23
CA GLY A 124 17.33 -18.96 -7.63
C GLY A 124 18.33 -19.03 -6.46
N GLU A 125 19.61 -19.18 -6.78
CA GLU A 125 20.72 -19.27 -5.81
C GLU A 125 20.89 -18.05 -4.90
N ILE A 126 20.29 -16.91 -5.27
CA ILE A 126 20.29 -15.69 -4.47
C ILE A 126 19.59 -15.85 -3.10
N TYR A 127 18.68 -16.82 -3.02
CA TYR A 127 17.99 -17.14 -1.76
C TYR A 127 18.85 -18.11 -0.95
N GLU A 128 19.30 -17.70 0.23
CA GLU A 128 20.11 -18.53 1.09
C GLU A 128 19.36 -19.84 1.47
N ARG A 129 20.01 -20.97 1.26
CA ARG A 129 19.43 -22.28 1.52
C ARG A 129 19.45 -22.57 3.00
N ILE A 130 18.30 -22.95 3.55
CA ILE A 130 18.15 -23.34 4.95
C ILE A 130 18.34 -24.86 5.08
N ASP A 131 17.61 -25.62 4.29
CA ASP A 131 17.64 -27.08 4.29
C ASP A 131 17.41 -27.67 2.88
N GLY A 132 17.17 -28.97 2.79
CA GLY A 132 16.94 -29.68 1.51
C GLY A 132 15.68 -29.27 0.77
N SER A 133 14.73 -28.57 1.43
CA SER A 133 13.40 -28.26 0.91
C SER A 133 13.04 -26.78 0.96
N THR A 134 13.78 -25.98 1.75
CA THR A 134 13.43 -24.58 2.02
C THR A 134 14.61 -23.62 1.87
N ARG A 135 14.26 -22.38 1.46
CA ARG A 135 15.18 -21.24 1.39
C ARG A 135 14.68 -20.08 2.21
N TRP A 136 15.58 -19.21 2.62
CA TRP A 136 15.24 -18.00 3.36
C TRP A 136 14.59 -16.94 2.45
N ALA A 137 13.44 -16.44 2.86
CA ALA A 137 12.70 -15.42 2.10
C ALA A 137 13.13 -13.97 2.42
N GLY A 138 14.24 -13.79 3.14
CA GLY A 138 14.81 -12.47 3.42
C GLY A 138 14.28 -11.77 4.66
N LEU A 139 13.39 -12.39 5.45
CA LEU A 139 12.90 -11.87 6.73
C LEU A 139 13.11 -12.90 7.84
N ALA A 140 13.54 -12.42 9.00
CA ALA A 140 13.60 -13.23 10.22
C ALA A 140 13.35 -12.36 11.46
N THR A 141 12.87 -12.97 12.53
CA THR A 141 12.86 -12.36 13.86
C THR A 141 13.78 -13.15 14.78
N VAL A 142 14.68 -12.44 15.43
CA VAL A 142 15.66 -13.01 16.35
C VAL A 142 15.70 -12.19 17.64
N ASN A 143 16.45 -12.64 18.64
CA ASN A 143 16.69 -11.88 19.85
C ASN A 143 17.86 -10.91 19.65
N GLY A 144 17.80 -9.70 20.20
CA GLY A 144 18.89 -8.74 20.19
C GLY A 144 20.19 -9.26 20.82
N ALA A 145 20.07 -10.14 21.83
CA ALA A 145 21.23 -10.82 22.40
C ALA A 145 21.99 -11.66 21.38
N LEU A 146 21.26 -12.34 20.46
CA LEU A 146 21.89 -13.13 19.39
C LEU A 146 22.72 -12.24 18.45
N LEU A 147 22.26 -11.03 18.16
CA LEU A 147 23.04 -10.06 17.38
C LEU A 147 24.34 -9.68 18.11
N ARG A 148 24.25 -9.35 19.41
CA ARG A 148 25.42 -8.95 20.21
C ARG A 148 26.46 -10.06 20.27
N ASP A 149 26.04 -11.26 20.55
CA ASP A 149 26.91 -12.44 20.60
C ASP A 149 27.52 -12.73 19.22
N THR A 150 26.77 -12.51 18.15
CA THR A 150 27.26 -12.74 16.79
C THR A 150 28.28 -11.67 16.42
N ALA A 151 28.01 -10.40 16.70
CA ALA A 151 28.92 -9.28 16.40
C ALA A 151 30.28 -9.49 17.08
N GLY A 152 30.30 -9.92 18.35
CA GLY A 152 31.54 -10.21 19.08
C GLY A 152 32.39 -11.37 18.54
N MET A 153 31.82 -12.23 17.70
CA MET A 153 32.52 -13.38 17.09
C MET A 153 32.80 -13.17 15.60
N LEU A 154 32.20 -12.13 14.99
CA LEU A 154 32.30 -11.88 13.56
C LEU A 154 33.72 -11.36 13.25
N ARG A 155 34.41 -12.04 12.32
CA ARG A 155 35.67 -11.54 11.74
C ARG A 155 35.36 -10.99 10.34
N ASP A 156 35.67 -11.73 9.29
CA ASP A 156 35.43 -11.36 7.89
C ASP A 156 34.14 -12.02 7.33
N TRP A 157 33.21 -12.45 8.19
CA TRP A 157 32.01 -13.18 7.78
C TRP A 157 30.82 -12.24 7.63
N ASP A 158 29.94 -12.59 6.69
CA ASP A 158 28.70 -11.85 6.47
C ASP A 158 27.77 -11.94 7.71
N LEU A 159 27.45 -10.78 8.29
CA LEU A 159 26.60 -10.68 9.47
C LEU A 159 25.23 -11.29 9.24
N GLN A 160 24.63 -11.01 8.11
CA GLN A 160 23.27 -11.45 7.78
C GLN A 160 23.17 -12.98 7.75
N SER A 161 24.03 -13.62 6.97
CA SER A 161 24.09 -15.09 6.85
C SER A 161 24.48 -15.76 8.17
N THR A 162 25.37 -15.13 8.95
CA THR A 162 25.77 -15.67 10.25
C THR A 162 24.65 -15.60 11.26
N LEU A 163 23.91 -14.49 11.32
CA LEU A 163 22.71 -14.37 12.18
C LEU A 163 21.65 -15.38 11.80
N LEU A 164 21.37 -15.55 10.49
CA LEU A 164 20.42 -16.54 10.02
C LEU A 164 20.79 -17.94 10.48
N ARG A 165 22.05 -18.36 10.27
CA ARG A 165 22.53 -19.69 10.66
C ARG A 165 22.41 -19.90 12.17
N ARG A 166 22.78 -18.91 12.97
CA ARG A 166 22.65 -18.99 14.43
C ARG A 166 21.20 -19.07 14.88
N ALA A 167 20.29 -18.28 14.28
CA ALA A 167 18.87 -18.36 14.57
C ALA A 167 18.29 -19.76 14.25
N LEU A 168 18.73 -20.36 13.16
CA LEU A 168 18.35 -21.74 12.82
C LEU A 168 18.89 -22.77 13.81
N GLN A 169 20.12 -22.58 14.29
CA GLN A 169 20.75 -23.45 15.31
C GLN A 169 20.05 -23.34 16.67
N THR A 170 19.50 -22.17 17.01
CA THR A 170 18.71 -21.99 18.23
C THR A 170 17.27 -22.48 18.10
N GLY A 171 16.88 -22.99 16.92
CA GLY A 171 15.57 -23.59 16.70
C GLY A 171 14.50 -22.59 16.25
N ALA A 172 14.88 -21.56 15.49
CA ALA A 172 13.93 -20.62 14.90
C ALA A 172 12.83 -21.33 14.10
N ARG A 173 11.59 -20.91 14.26
CA ARG A 173 10.44 -21.51 13.57
C ARG A 173 10.43 -21.12 12.10
N HIS A 174 10.18 -22.07 11.22
CA HIS A 174 9.98 -21.83 9.80
C HIS A 174 8.54 -21.41 9.54
N ILE A 175 8.37 -20.24 8.93
CA ILE A 175 7.06 -19.69 8.53
C ILE A 175 7.04 -19.62 7.01
N ALA A 176 6.13 -20.35 6.38
CA ALA A 176 5.99 -20.30 4.94
C ALA A 176 5.50 -18.91 4.50
N ALA A 177 6.13 -18.33 3.49
CA ALA A 177 5.72 -17.04 2.92
C ALA A 177 4.39 -17.19 2.18
N GLU A 178 3.39 -16.44 2.59
CA GLU A 178 2.11 -16.32 1.89
C GLU A 178 2.16 -15.09 0.97
N GLY A 179 2.12 -15.31 -0.34
CA GLY A 179 2.17 -14.24 -1.33
C GLY A 179 3.58 -13.97 -1.90
N PRO A 180 3.72 -12.92 -2.71
CA PRO A 180 4.96 -12.65 -3.43
C PRO A 180 6.05 -12.13 -2.49
N VAL A 181 7.17 -12.88 -2.43
CA VAL A 181 8.43 -12.43 -1.85
C VAL A 181 9.50 -12.48 -2.92
N ALA A 182 10.47 -11.59 -2.84
CA ALA A 182 11.63 -11.59 -3.74
C ALA A 182 12.88 -11.11 -3.02
N ILE A 183 14.04 -11.63 -3.44
CA ILE A 183 15.33 -11.02 -3.18
C ILE A 183 15.84 -10.53 -4.54
N LEU A 184 16.10 -9.24 -4.66
CA LEU A 184 16.53 -8.61 -5.90
C LEU A 184 18.05 -8.46 -5.94
N ASP A 185 18.63 -8.86 -7.04
CA ASP A 185 20.07 -8.71 -7.32
C ASP A 185 20.32 -7.76 -8.50
N ARG A 186 19.42 -7.74 -9.47
CA ARG A 186 19.60 -7.02 -10.73
C ARG A 186 18.41 -6.14 -11.05
N GLN A 187 18.69 -5.06 -11.77
CA GLN A 187 17.63 -4.17 -12.25
C GLN A 187 16.70 -4.88 -13.27
N SER A 188 17.18 -5.89 -13.99
CA SER A 188 16.35 -6.70 -14.91
C SER A 188 15.17 -7.38 -14.21
N ASP A 189 15.34 -7.78 -12.95
CA ASP A 189 14.35 -8.55 -12.20
C ASP A 189 13.21 -7.64 -11.65
N LEU A 190 13.48 -6.34 -11.59
CA LEU A 190 12.55 -5.32 -11.10
C LEU A 190 11.26 -5.23 -11.93
N ALA A 191 11.38 -5.21 -13.27
CA ALA A 191 10.23 -5.04 -14.14
C ALA A 191 9.20 -6.19 -14.00
N GLU A 192 9.69 -7.42 -13.79
CA GLU A 192 8.83 -8.57 -13.55
C GLU A 192 8.20 -8.51 -12.16
N LEU A 193 9.00 -8.16 -11.15
CA LEU A 193 8.50 -8.00 -9.78
C LEU A 193 7.47 -6.87 -9.68
N GLU A 194 7.73 -5.71 -10.29
CA GLU A 194 6.76 -4.61 -10.35
C GLU A 194 5.46 -5.03 -11.00
N ARG A 195 5.51 -5.76 -12.10
CA ARG A 195 4.30 -6.32 -12.74
C ARG A 195 3.54 -7.27 -11.81
N ARG A 196 4.24 -8.16 -11.10
CA ARG A 196 3.62 -9.10 -10.14
C ARG A 196 2.98 -8.36 -8.95
N ILE A 197 3.69 -7.39 -8.38
CA ILE A 197 3.16 -6.58 -7.28
C ILE A 197 1.95 -5.75 -7.74
N LEU A 198 2.01 -5.14 -8.94
CA LEU A 198 0.88 -4.41 -9.52
C LEU A 198 -0.32 -5.33 -9.81
N ALA A 199 -0.08 -6.56 -10.26
CA ALA A 199 -1.14 -7.54 -10.48
C ALA A 199 -1.80 -7.99 -9.17
N GLY A 200 -1.03 -8.18 -8.11
CA GLY A 200 -1.49 -8.55 -6.77
C GLY A 200 -2.09 -7.41 -5.95
N ALA A 201 -1.82 -6.16 -6.32
CA ALA A 201 -2.19 -4.96 -5.57
C ALA A 201 -3.67 -4.55 -5.73
N THR A 202 -4.59 -5.47 -5.97
CA THR A 202 -6.03 -5.15 -5.86
C THR A 202 -6.33 -4.93 -4.38
N PRO A 203 -6.82 -3.74 -3.96
CA PRO A 203 -7.12 -3.49 -2.56
C PRO A 203 -8.14 -4.53 -2.07
N ALA A 204 -7.85 -5.20 -0.96
CA ALA A 204 -8.84 -6.02 -0.29
C ALA A 204 -10.05 -5.13 0.03
N GLY A 205 -11.26 -5.56 -0.35
CA GLY A 205 -12.47 -4.76 -0.19
C GLY A 205 -12.75 -3.77 -1.33
N ALA A 206 -12.02 -3.83 -2.46
CA ALA A 206 -12.40 -3.06 -3.63
C ALA A 206 -13.77 -3.52 -4.15
N GLY A 207 -14.71 -2.61 -4.21
CA GLY A 207 -16.02 -2.83 -4.81
C GLY A 207 -15.92 -3.04 -6.34
N TRP A 208 -17.05 -3.06 -7.03
CA TRP A 208 -17.09 -3.29 -8.46
C TRP A 208 -16.23 -2.30 -9.28
N ALA A 209 -16.27 -1.02 -8.91
CA ALA A 209 -15.49 0.01 -9.60
C ALA A 209 -13.99 -0.25 -9.52
N GLY A 210 -13.47 -0.62 -8.34
CA GLY A 210 -12.07 -0.97 -8.18
C GLY A 210 -11.63 -2.20 -8.97
N ARG A 211 -12.56 -3.11 -9.29
CA ARG A 211 -12.29 -4.31 -10.12
C ARG A 211 -12.39 -4.00 -11.60
N VAL A 212 -13.45 -3.34 -12.04
CA VAL A 212 -13.67 -2.99 -13.45
C VAL A 212 -12.63 -1.98 -13.93
N LEU A 213 -12.28 -1.01 -13.09
CA LEU A 213 -11.28 0.02 -13.41
C LEU A 213 -9.84 -0.43 -13.14
N ALA A 214 -9.63 -1.61 -12.58
CA ALA A 214 -8.28 -2.13 -12.25
C ALA A 214 -7.28 -2.05 -13.43
N PRO A 215 -7.63 -2.38 -14.69
CA PRO A 215 -6.71 -2.25 -15.81
C PRO A 215 -6.29 -0.79 -16.05
N LEU A 216 -7.26 0.13 -16.01
CA LEU A 216 -7.00 1.56 -16.19
C LEU A 216 -6.15 2.13 -15.04
N GLU A 217 -6.46 1.76 -13.81
CA GLU A 217 -5.68 2.15 -12.62
C GLU A 217 -4.26 1.61 -12.65
N ARG A 218 -4.06 0.36 -13.12
CA ARG A 218 -2.72 -0.22 -13.28
C ARG A 218 -1.91 0.55 -14.32
N ALA A 219 -2.52 0.85 -15.48
CA ALA A 219 -1.86 1.65 -16.52
C ALA A 219 -1.48 3.05 -16.01
N THR A 220 -2.41 3.73 -15.30
CA THR A 220 -2.14 5.03 -14.69
C THR A 220 -1.05 4.94 -13.63
N THR A 221 -1.05 3.87 -12.80
CA THR A 221 0.00 3.64 -11.80
C THR A 221 1.35 3.43 -12.48
N ALA A 222 1.43 2.60 -13.53
CA ALA A 222 2.67 2.36 -14.27
C ALA A 222 3.25 3.65 -14.87
N LEU A 223 2.40 4.53 -15.42
CA LEU A 223 2.81 5.83 -15.93
C LEU A 223 3.31 6.78 -14.83
N THR A 224 2.73 6.69 -13.64
CA THR A 224 3.11 7.56 -12.51
C THR A 224 4.28 7.03 -11.68
N MET A 225 4.60 5.73 -11.77
CA MET A 225 5.73 5.12 -11.06
C MET A 225 7.08 5.71 -11.45
N SER A 226 7.28 6.00 -12.74
CA SER A 226 8.50 6.63 -13.26
C SER A 226 8.59 8.12 -12.92
N SER A 227 7.49 8.73 -12.51
CA SER A 227 7.46 10.15 -12.14
C SER A 227 8.04 10.37 -10.73
N PRO A 228 8.78 11.48 -10.50
CA PRO A 228 9.20 11.91 -9.17
C PRO A 228 8.02 12.32 -8.28
N ALA A 229 6.81 12.43 -8.83
CA ALA A 229 5.61 12.81 -8.11
C ALA A 229 5.27 11.79 -7.01
N GLY A 230 5.08 12.28 -5.80
CA GLY A 230 4.62 11.47 -4.68
C GLY A 230 3.13 11.11 -4.81
N PRO A 231 2.67 10.02 -4.15
CA PRO A 231 1.25 9.65 -4.14
C PRO A 231 0.36 10.78 -3.62
N GLN A 232 0.87 11.65 -2.75
CA GLN A 232 0.16 12.83 -2.26
C GLN A 232 -0.16 13.83 -3.36
N LEU A 233 0.79 14.11 -4.28
CA LEU A 233 0.57 15.03 -5.41
C LEU A 233 -0.44 14.47 -6.40
N ILE A 234 -0.40 13.16 -6.67
CA ILE A 234 -1.36 12.48 -7.56
C ILE A 234 -2.76 12.49 -6.94
N GLY A 235 -2.87 12.23 -5.63
CA GLY A 235 -4.13 12.31 -4.90
C GLY A 235 -4.70 13.72 -4.87
N LEU A 236 -3.85 14.74 -4.70
CA LEU A 236 -4.24 16.14 -4.79
C LEU A 236 -4.74 16.51 -6.18
N ALA A 237 -4.07 16.06 -7.23
CA ALA A 237 -4.51 16.29 -8.62
C ALA A 237 -5.90 15.67 -8.86
N SER A 238 -6.16 14.46 -8.34
CA SER A 238 -7.49 13.84 -8.37
C SER A 238 -8.54 14.67 -7.62
N ALA A 239 -8.22 15.17 -6.42
CA ALA A 239 -9.14 16.02 -5.65
C ALA A 239 -9.44 17.34 -6.38
N LEU A 240 -8.41 18.00 -6.93
CA LEU A 240 -8.59 19.23 -7.70
C LEU A 240 -9.43 19.01 -8.97
N LEU A 241 -9.21 17.94 -9.71
CA LEU A 241 -10.03 17.59 -10.87
C LEU A 241 -11.50 17.37 -10.47
N THR A 242 -11.74 16.72 -9.33
CA THR A 242 -13.09 16.51 -8.80
C THR A 242 -13.75 17.83 -8.40
N GLY A 243 -13.02 18.77 -7.77
CA GLY A 243 -13.50 20.11 -7.45
C GLY A 243 -13.80 20.92 -8.72
N LEU A 244 -12.92 20.86 -9.73
CA LEU A 244 -13.15 21.49 -11.03
C LEU A 244 -14.33 20.88 -11.80
N ALA A 245 -14.63 19.62 -11.58
CA ALA A 245 -15.82 18.97 -12.12
C ALA A 245 -17.09 19.55 -11.48
N ALA A 246 -17.10 19.75 -10.16
CA ALA A 246 -18.21 20.43 -9.48
C ALA A 246 -18.43 21.83 -10.03
N ALA A 247 -17.37 22.61 -10.21
CA ALA A 247 -17.46 23.94 -10.82
C ALA A 247 -18.02 23.87 -12.25
N ALA A 248 -17.55 22.92 -13.08
CA ALA A 248 -18.05 22.76 -14.44
C ALA A 248 -19.55 22.44 -14.46
N PHE A 249 -20.05 21.61 -13.55
CA PHE A 249 -21.48 21.35 -13.44
C PHE A 249 -22.28 22.59 -13.02
N LEU A 250 -21.77 23.40 -12.09
CA LEU A 250 -22.43 24.66 -11.71
C LEU A 250 -22.61 25.62 -12.90
N TYR A 251 -21.67 25.63 -13.87
CA TYR A 251 -21.77 26.40 -15.10
C TYR A 251 -22.60 25.68 -16.20
N GLY A 252 -23.21 24.52 -15.91
CA GLY A 252 -24.00 23.75 -16.88
C GLY A 252 -23.16 22.97 -17.89
N TRP A 253 -21.83 22.87 -17.71
CA TRP A 253 -20.95 22.15 -18.64
C TRP A 253 -20.90 20.65 -18.27
N LEU A 254 -21.99 19.95 -18.53
CA LEU A 254 -22.20 18.57 -18.07
C LEU A 254 -21.10 17.62 -18.54
N TRP A 255 -20.73 17.66 -19.83
CA TRP A 255 -19.68 16.81 -20.38
C TRP A 255 -18.29 17.12 -19.80
N THR A 256 -17.98 18.39 -19.65
CA THR A 256 -16.69 18.83 -19.07
C THR A 256 -16.57 18.35 -17.61
N GLY A 257 -17.65 18.45 -16.86
CA GLY A 257 -17.70 17.93 -15.49
C GLY A 257 -17.52 16.42 -15.44
N LEU A 258 -18.30 15.67 -16.23
CA LEU A 258 -18.21 14.22 -16.29
C LEU A 258 -16.81 13.75 -16.71
N PHE A 259 -16.23 14.34 -17.75
CA PHE A 259 -14.90 13.99 -18.22
C PHE A 259 -13.83 14.16 -17.13
N LYS A 260 -13.89 15.27 -16.36
CA LYS A 260 -12.97 15.47 -15.23
C LYS A 260 -13.14 14.41 -14.14
N LEU A 261 -14.38 14.00 -13.82
CA LEU A 261 -14.62 12.92 -12.86
C LEU A 261 -14.09 11.57 -13.35
N LEU A 262 -14.29 11.26 -14.63
CA LEU A 262 -13.77 10.03 -15.25
C LEU A 262 -12.24 9.99 -15.22
N LEU A 263 -11.58 11.13 -15.38
CA LEU A 263 -10.12 11.24 -15.29
C LEU A 263 -9.62 11.22 -13.83
N ALA A 264 -10.35 11.82 -12.91
CA ALA A 264 -9.99 11.86 -11.49
C ALA A 264 -9.98 10.47 -10.84
N THR A 265 -10.92 9.58 -11.24
CA THR A 265 -11.08 8.25 -10.65
C THR A 265 -9.83 7.37 -10.77
N PRO A 266 -9.22 7.16 -11.97
CA PRO A 266 -8.01 6.37 -12.09
C PRO A 266 -6.79 7.00 -11.42
N LEU A 267 -6.71 8.33 -11.33
CA LEU A 267 -5.65 9.03 -10.59
C LEU A 267 -5.74 8.76 -9.08
N GLU A 268 -6.93 8.76 -8.51
CA GLU A 268 -7.15 8.35 -7.12
C GLU A 268 -6.68 6.92 -6.89
N GLY A 269 -7.09 5.99 -7.77
CA GLY A 269 -6.66 4.59 -7.71
C GLY A 269 -5.15 4.44 -7.81
N ALA A 270 -4.51 5.17 -8.70
CA ALA A 270 -3.06 5.19 -8.86
C ALA A 270 -2.36 5.75 -7.61
N ALA A 271 -2.87 6.83 -7.01
CA ALA A 271 -2.32 7.39 -5.78
C ALA A 271 -2.33 6.37 -4.63
N LEU A 272 -3.45 5.68 -4.42
CA LEU A 272 -3.58 4.67 -3.38
C LEU A 272 -2.69 3.44 -3.63
N ARG A 273 -2.59 2.96 -4.88
CA ARG A 273 -1.70 1.86 -5.26
C ARG A 273 -0.24 2.22 -5.08
N LEU A 274 0.15 3.41 -5.55
CA LEU A 274 1.52 3.90 -5.42
C LEU A 274 1.91 4.11 -3.95
N ALA A 275 0.99 4.57 -3.11
CA ALA A 275 1.19 4.69 -1.67
C ALA A 275 1.48 3.31 -1.03
N LYS A 276 0.67 2.31 -1.36
CA LYS A 276 0.88 0.93 -0.89
C LYS A 276 2.22 0.37 -1.40
N LEU A 277 2.56 0.58 -2.68
CA LEU A 277 3.83 0.14 -3.26
C LEU A 277 5.05 0.79 -2.57
N ARG A 278 4.94 2.05 -2.19
CA ARG A 278 6.00 2.82 -1.52
C ARG A 278 5.98 2.67 0.01
N MET A 279 5.12 1.84 0.57
CA MET A 279 4.91 1.69 2.03
C MET A 279 4.68 3.04 2.73
N GLN A 280 3.79 3.86 2.16
CA GLN A 280 3.43 5.18 2.67
C GLN A 280 1.97 5.18 3.14
N ASP A 281 1.68 4.53 4.27
CA ASP A 281 0.30 4.39 4.79
C ASP A 281 -0.31 5.72 5.26
N ASP A 282 0.51 6.72 5.60
CA ASP A 282 0.08 8.09 5.97
C ASP A 282 -0.74 8.80 4.88
N VAL A 283 -0.69 8.31 3.65
CA VAL A 283 -1.46 8.87 2.53
C VAL A 283 -2.97 8.78 2.76
N ARG A 284 -3.44 7.78 3.50
CA ARG A 284 -4.86 7.67 3.88
C ARG A 284 -5.32 8.74 4.85
N HIS A 285 -4.41 9.29 5.65
CA HIS A 285 -4.65 10.39 6.58
C HIS A 285 -4.27 11.75 6.00
N SER A 286 -3.87 11.79 4.72
CA SER A 286 -3.59 13.04 4.02
C SER A 286 -4.86 13.88 3.83
N TRP A 287 -4.71 15.20 3.93
CA TRP A 287 -5.81 16.15 3.77
C TRP A 287 -6.59 16.00 2.45
N TRP A 288 -5.95 15.58 1.35
CA TRP A 288 -6.64 15.34 0.08
C TRP A 288 -7.64 14.17 0.15
N ALA A 289 -7.39 13.17 1.01
CA ALA A 289 -8.30 12.05 1.23
C ALA A 289 -9.62 12.49 1.89
N TYR A 290 -9.60 13.59 2.64
CA TYR A 290 -10.80 14.23 3.20
C TYR A 290 -11.48 15.16 2.20
N LEU A 291 -10.72 15.86 1.35
CA LEU A 291 -11.28 16.74 0.33
C LEU A 291 -12.00 15.98 -0.77
N LEU A 292 -11.56 14.78 -1.10
CA LEU A 292 -12.08 14.01 -2.21
C LEU A 292 -13.57 13.62 -2.02
N PRO A 293 -14.02 13.09 -0.88
CA PRO A 293 -15.44 12.89 -0.61
C PRO A 293 -16.25 14.18 -0.63
N LEU A 294 -15.69 15.27 -0.07
CA LEU A 294 -16.34 16.58 -0.06
C LEU A 294 -16.59 17.10 -1.48
N PHE A 295 -15.56 17.12 -2.32
CA PHE A 295 -15.68 17.56 -3.71
C PHE A 295 -16.56 16.63 -4.56
N SER A 296 -16.57 15.33 -4.27
CA SER A 296 -17.45 14.39 -4.95
C SER A 296 -18.92 14.62 -4.60
N GLY A 297 -19.22 14.90 -3.32
CA GLY A 297 -20.54 15.30 -2.89
C GLY A 297 -20.97 16.63 -3.53
N ALA A 298 -20.06 17.62 -3.55
CA ALA A 298 -20.30 18.90 -4.22
C ALA A 298 -20.56 18.72 -5.71
N ALA A 299 -19.82 17.85 -6.40
CA ALA A 299 -20.03 17.56 -7.82
C ALA A 299 -21.41 16.91 -8.09
N LEU A 300 -21.86 16.01 -7.20
CA LEU A 300 -23.19 15.39 -7.31
C LEU A 300 -24.32 16.44 -7.13
N VAL A 301 -24.18 17.30 -6.13
CA VAL A 301 -25.16 18.38 -5.88
C VAL A 301 -25.13 19.40 -7.01
N ALA A 302 -23.95 19.77 -7.52
CA ALA A 302 -23.79 20.69 -8.65
C ALA A 302 -24.41 20.13 -9.94
N LEU A 303 -24.31 18.81 -10.18
CA LEU A 303 -25.01 18.14 -11.26
C LEU A 303 -26.53 18.28 -11.10
N GLY A 304 -27.06 18.01 -9.90
CA GLY A 304 -28.50 18.22 -9.62
C GLY A 304 -28.94 19.66 -9.85
N TYR A 305 -28.12 20.64 -9.45
CA TYR A 305 -28.35 22.06 -9.69
C TYR A 305 -28.39 22.40 -11.20
N ALA A 306 -27.41 21.90 -11.96
CA ALA A 306 -27.36 22.12 -13.41
C ALA A 306 -28.61 21.56 -14.11
N LEU A 307 -29.08 20.37 -13.70
CA LEU A 307 -30.27 19.74 -14.25
C LEU A 307 -31.57 20.40 -13.79
N ALA A 308 -31.57 21.10 -12.67
CA ALA A 308 -32.75 21.82 -12.17
C ALA A 308 -33.20 22.94 -13.12
N ALA A 309 -32.28 23.52 -13.87
CA ALA A 309 -32.59 24.55 -14.85
C ALA A 309 -33.53 24.06 -15.97
N THR A 310 -33.50 22.73 -16.29
CA THR A 310 -34.28 22.14 -17.37
C THR A 310 -35.41 21.21 -16.86
N GLN A 311 -35.22 20.57 -15.70
CA GLN A 311 -36.12 19.53 -15.17
C GLN A 311 -36.79 19.93 -13.85
N GLY A 312 -36.48 21.12 -13.35
CA GLY A 312 -37.04 21.62 -12.09
C GLY A 312 -36.24 21.22 -10.85
N TRP A 313 -36.61 21.86 -9.74
CA TRP A 313 -35.86 21.77 -8.45
C TRP A 313 -35.73 20.33 -7.85
N GLY A 314 -36.62 19.43 -8.27
CA GLY A 314 -36.59 18.02 -7.83
C GLY A 314 -35.24 17.34 -8.13
N MET A 315 -34.49 17.81 -9.11
CA MET A 315 -33.15 17.29 -9.43
C MET A 315 -32.15 17.57 -8.31
N ILE A 316 -32.26 18.73 -7.66
CA ILE A 316 -31.43 19.07 -6.51
C ILE A 316 -31.75 18.15 -5.33
N LEU A 317 -33.04 17.90 -5.08
CA LEU A 317 -33.47 16.99 -4.05
C LEU A 317 -32.96 15.56 -4.29
N LEU A 318 -33.04 15.05 -5.52
CA LEU A 318 -32.49 13.73 -5.88
C LEU A 318 -30.98 13.66 -5.60
N ALA A 319 -30.22 14.69 -5.93
CA ALA A 319 -28.79 14.73 -5.65
C ALA A 319 -28.48 14.70 -4.15
N PHE A 320 -29.23 15.44 -3.34
CA PHE A 320 -29.07 15.39 -1.88
C PHE A 320 -29.48 14.03 -1.30
N VAL A 321 -30.54 13.42 -1.78
CA VAL A 321 -30.96 12.08 -1.35
C VAL A 321 -29.92 11.03 -1.70
N ALA A 322 -29.37 11.08 -2.93
CA ALA A 322 -28.28 10.19 -3.33
C ALA A 322 -27.05 10.36 -2.40
N LEU A 323 -26.66 11.62 -2.11
CA LEU A 323 -25.54 11.91 -1.22
C LEU A 323 -25.81 11.41 0.21
N ALA A 324 -27.02 11.61 0.73
CA ALA A 324 -27.40 11.12 2.06
C ALA A 324 -27.29 9.59 2.16
N PHE A 325 -27.77 8.84 1.14
CA PHE A 325 -27.65 7.39 1.13
C PHE A 325 -26.21 6.92 0.98
N LEU A 326 -25.37 7.61 0.23
CA LEU A 326 -23.94 7.29 0.12
C LEU A 326 -23.20 7.49 1.46
N ILE A 327 -23.53 8.57 2.19
CA ILE A 327 -22.98 8.82 3.52
C ILE A 327 -23.47 7.75 4.50
N ALA A 328 -24.78 7.48 4.51
CA ALA A 328 -25.39 6.47 5.38
C ALA A 328 -24.80 5.06 5.10
N LEU A 329 -24.65 4.70 3.82
CA LEU A 329 -24.01 3.44 3.42
C LEU A 329 -22.57 3.33 3.94
N ARG A 330 -21.79 4.41 3.85
CA ARG A 330 -20.43 4.43 4.36
C ARG A 330 -20.39 4.20 5.87
N VAL A 331 -21.23 4.88 6.62
CA VAL A 331 -21.32 4.73 8.09
C VAL A 331 -21.75 3.29 8.45
N GLU A 332 -22.73 2.72 7.75
CA GLU A 332 -23.21 1.37 8.03
C GLU A 332 -22.20 0.27 7.66
N SER A 333 -21.41 0.50 6.62
CA SER A 333 -20.39 -0.45 6.15
C SER A 333 -19.07 -0.36 6.92
N GLU A 334 -18.86 0.65 7.74
CA GLU A 334 -17.60 0.85 8.46
C GLU A 334 -17.39 -0.24 9.52
N GLY A 335 -16.29 -1.00 9.39
CA GLY A 335 -15.93 -2.07 10.33
C GLY A 335 -16.69 -3.39 10.17
N ARG A 336 -17.60 -3.51 9.18
CA ARG A 336 -18.40 -4.73 8.95
C ARG A 336 -18.08 -5.43 7.65
N SER A 337 -18.08 -6.76 7.67
CA SER A 337 -17.99 -7.59 6.47
C SER A 337 -19.41 -7.78 5.89
N ILE A 338 -19.74 -7.03 4.84
CA ILE A 338 -21.04 -7.14 4.16
C ILE A 338 -20.92 -8.13 3.01
N ARG A 339 -21.84 -9.09 2.97
CA ARG A 339 -21.97 -10.05 1.85
C ARG A 339 -22.34 -9.29 0.58
N PHE A 340 -21.70 -9.63 -0.54
CA PHE A 340 -21.84 -8.89 -1.80
C PHE A 340 -21.46 -7.41 -1.73
N SER A 341 -20.55 -7.03 -0.81
CA SER A 341 -20.00 -5.66 -0.73
C SER A 341 -19.50 -5.12 -2.08
N ILE A 342 -19.15 -6.03 -2.99
CA ILE A 342 -18.69 -5.73 -4.36
C ILE A 342 -19.73 -4.98 -5.18
N LEU A 343 -21.02 -5.25 -4.98
CA LEU A 343 -22.12 -4.66 -5.77
C LEU A 343 -22.68 -3.38 -5.14
N LEU A 344 -22.18 -2.96 -3.99
CA LEU A 344 -22.66 -1.76 -3.32
C LEU A 344 -22.21 -0.49 -4.04
N ALA A 345 -22.99 0.57 -3.86
CA ALA A 345 -22.70 1.86 -4.43
C ALA A 345 -21.37 2.42 -3.88
N GLU A 346 -20.45 2.69 -4.79
CA GLU A 346 -19.17 3.31 -4.50
C GLU A 346 -19.08 4.69 -5.13
N ARG A 347 -18.55 5.65 -4.37
CA ARG A 347 -18.27 7.00 -4.86
C ARG A 347 -17.50 6.99 -6.19
N ARG A 348 -16.49 6.13 -6.29
CA ARG A 348 -15.60 6.02 -7.47
C ARG A 348 -16.33 5.53 -8.73
N GLY A 349 -17.34 4.69 -8.56
CA GLY A 349 -18.14 4.12 -9.64
C GLY A 349 -19.22 5.06 -10.18
N MET A 350 -19.67 6.04 -9.40
CA MET A 350 -20.81 6.90 -9.75
C MET A 350 -20.64 7.64 -11.08
N ALA A 351 -19.44 8.20 -11.31
CA ALA A 351 -19.15 8.91 -12.57
C ALA A 351 -19.21 7.96 -13.79
N TRP A 352 -18.72 6.74 -13.64
CA TRP A 352 -18.74 5.73 -14.69
C TRP A 352 -20.15 5.21 -14.98
N LEU A 353 -20.99 5.07 -13.95
CA LEU A 353 -22.41 4.74 -14.14
C LEU A 353 -23.19 5.86 -14.82
N MET A 354 -22.77 7.12 -14.63
CA MET A 354 -23.41 8.26 -15.30
C MET A 354 -23.08 8.34 -16.78
N LEU A 355 -21.95 7.76 -17.22
CA LEU A 355 -21.47 7.86 -18.61
C LEU A 355 -22.50 7.37 -19.65
N PRO A 356 -23.10 6.19 -19.55
CA PRO A 356 -24.09 5.74 -20.55
C PRO A 356 -25.30 6.68 -20.63
N PHE A 357 -25.78 7.19 -19.50
CA PHE A 357 -26.88 8.16 -19.51
C PHE A 357 -26.51 9.49 -20.18
N GLY A 358 -25.28 9.96 -19.94
CA GLY A 358 -24.77 11.13 -20.62
C GLY A 358 -24.69 10.95 -22.13
N LEU A 359 -24.21 9.79 -22.62
CA LEU A 359 -24.11 9.49 -24.05
C LEU A 359 -25.46 9.54 -24.77
N PHE A 360 -26.55 9.17 -24.10
CA PHE A 360 -27.92 9.26 -24.66
C PHE A 360 -28.64 10.56 -24.30
N GLY A 361 -27.97 11.54 -23.67
CA GLY A 361 -28.59 12.80 -23.23
C GLY A 361 -29.57 12.65 -22.07
N LEU A 362 -29.65 11.49 -21.43
CA LEU A 362 -30.61 11.15 -20.38
C LEU A 362 -30.07 11.48 -18.97
N TRP A 363 -29.46 12.65 -18.79
CA TRP A 363 -28.78 13.06 -17.55
C TRP A 363 -29.69 12.95 -16.31
N HIS A 364 -30.96 13.37 -16.43
CA HIS A 364 -31.96 13.29 -15.35
C HIS A 364 -32.24 11.84 -14.96
N ALA A 365 -32.38 10.93 -15.92
CA ALA A 365 -32.57 9.51 -15.65
C ALA A 365 -31.32 8.89 -15.02
N GLY A 366 -30.14 9.32 -15.43
CA GLY A 366 -28.88 8.94 -14.77
C GLY A 366 -28.83 9.33 -13.31
N LEU A 367 -29.20 10.56 -12.97
CA LEU A 367 -29.23 11.02 -11.57
C LEU A 367 -30.27 10.23 -10.73
N ALA A 368 -31.47 9.99 -11.29
CA ALA A 368 -32.48 9.16 -10.63
C ALA A 368 -31.99 7.71 -10.42
N PHE A 369 -31.31 7.13 -11.40
CA PHE A 369 -30.69 5.82 -11.28
C PHE A 369 -29.63 5.80 -10.17
N LEU A 370 -28.73 6.78 -10.11
CA LEU A 370 -27.71 6.88 -9.06
C LEU A 370 -28.35 6.98 -7.67
N THR A 371 -29.46 7.72 -7.54
CA THR A 371 -30.22 7.83 -6.29
C THR A 371 -30.82 6.49 -5.88
N ALA A 372 -31.50 5.81 -6.81
CA ALA A 372 -32.08 4.49 -6.55
C ALA A 372 -31.03 3.44 -6.21
N TYR A 373 -29.88 3.46 -6.91
CA TYR A 373 -28.76 2.57 -6.64
C TYR A 373 -28.12 2.81 -5.27
N SER A 374 -27.94 4.05 -4.88
CA SER A 374 -27.42 4.41 -3.55
C SER A 374 -28.37 3.97 -2.44
N ALA A 375 -29.70 4.20 -2.62
CA ALA A 375 -30.72 3.79 -1.67
C ALA A 375 -30.78 2.25 -1.54
N GLY A 376 -30.84 1.52 -2.68
CA GLY A 376 -30.85 0.07 -2.70
C GLY A 376 -29.60 -0.54 -2.03
N SER A 377 -28.43 0.05 -2.26
CA SER A 377 -27.19 -0.37 -1.63
C SER A 377 -27.22 -0.16 -0.12
N PHE A 378 -27.74 0.97 0.34
CA PHE A 378 -27.88 1.24 1.76
C PHE A 378 -28.83 0.26 2.46
N PHE A 379 -30.03 0.05 1.91
CA PHE A 379 -31.01 -0.88 2.51
C PHE A 379 -30.51 -2.32 2.50
N TRP A 380 -29.75 -2.71 1.46
CA TRP A 380 -29.09 -4.02 1.44
C TRP A 380 -28.07 -4.16 2.57
N ALA A 381 -27.17 -3.18 2.73
CA ALA A 381 -26.17 -3.18 3.79
C ALA A 381 -26.81 -3.21 5.18
N GLN A 382 -27.86 -2.39 5.39
CA GLN A 382 -28.62 -2.33 6.64
C GLN A 382 -29.28 -3.68 6.96
N ARG A 383 -29.93 -4.31 5.98
CA ARG A 383 -30.56 -5.61 6.16
C ARG A 383 -29.54 -6.68 6.58
N GLU A 384 -28.37 -6.72 5.95
CA GLU A 384 -27.31 -7.68 6.31
C GLU A 384 -26.75 -7.41 7.71
N ALA A 385 -26.53 -6.15 8.05
CA ALA A 385 -26.03 -5.75 9.36
C ALA A 385 -26.96 -6.21 10.51
N HIS A 386 -28.28 -6.26 10.25
CA HIS A 386 -29.27 -6.68 11.24
C HIS A 386 -29.63 -8.17 11.13
N SER A 387 -29.25 -8.84 10.06
CA SER A 387 -29.52 -10.28 9.85
C SER A 387 -28.40 -11.19 10.36
N ALA A 388 -27.23 -10.63 10.67
CA ALA A 388 -26.14 -11.40 11.29
C ALA A 388 -26.59 -11.82 12.71
N PRO A 389 -26.61 -13.13 13.05
CA PRO A 389 -26.95 -13.57 14.39
C PRO A 389 -25.93 -12.98 15.36
N ALA A 390 -26.38 -12.59 16.54
CA ALA A 390 -25.59 -12.08 17.67
C ALA A 390 -24.64 -13.14 18.30
N ALA A 391 -24.03 -13.95 17.47
CA ALA A 391 -23.13 -15.03 17.85
C ALA A 391 -21.68 -14.59 17.61
N ALA A 392 -21.13 -13.81 18.52
CA ALA A 392 -19.71 -13.68 18.86
C ALA A 392 -19.50 -12.46 19.80
N GLN A 393 -20.19 -12.44 20.93
CA GLN A 393 -19.87 -11.58 22.08
C GLN A 393 -19.81 -12.46 23.34
N ASP A 394 -19.03 -13.53 23.28
CA ASP A 394 -18.57 -14.26 24.47
C ASP A 394 -17.04 -14.45 24.39
#